data_46074c7e449f5253ba7140950671ea43
#
_entry.id   46074c7e449f5253ba7140950671ea43
#
_cell.length_a   1.000
_cell.length_b   1.000
_cell.length_c   1.000
_cell.angle_alpha   90.00
_cell.angle_beta   90.00
_cell.angle_gamma   90.00
#
_symmetry.space_group_name_H-M   'P 1'
#
loop_
_entity.id
_entity.type
_entity.pdbx_description
1 polymer ?
#
loop_
_entity_poly.entity_id
_entity_poly.type
_entity_poly.pdbx_seq_one_letter_code
_entity_poly.pdbx_strand_id
1 'polypeptide(L)'
;MKDAFGRQITYLRLSVTELCNLRCRYCMPAEGVCKRDHAEMLSQEEMLLAVRAAAELGVRKLRITGGEPLVKRNIVSICEQAARVPGIGEICLTTNGILLPGLAAPLRAAGVRRLNISLDTLDPDKYEWITRVGRLSMALKGIEAALDAGFERTKINAVLIGGWNEDEIRPLAELSVRWPVDVRFIELMPMADKAAFGPEAFIPCDRVPQALPELIPLSDSDGVARMYRLPEGLGRIGLISPVSADFCDRCNRLRLTADGKVKPCLHSPAEFSIRGLDLEGMKRQFLAACAAKPARHEALSYECRSRSARSMNRIGG
;
A
#
# COMPACT_ATOMS: atom_id res chain seq x y z
N MET A 1 9.87 -17.83 5.32
CA MET A 1 11.11 -17.46 6.03
C MET A 1 10.76 -16.85 7.38
N LYS A 2 11.71 -16.90 8.35
CA LYS A 2 11.53 -16.38 9.71
C LYS A 2 12.64 -15.37 10.01
N ASP A 3 12.30 -14.22 10.58
CA ASP A 3 13.28 -13.19 10.93
C ASP A 3 13.96 -13.45 12.29
N ALA A 4 14.92 -12.60 12.66
CA ALA A 4 15.68 -12.74 13.92
C ALA A 4 14.80 -12.60 15.19
N PHE A 5 13.56 -12.10 15.07
CA PHE A 5 12.63 -11.90 16.18
C PHE A 5 11.47 -12.90 16.17
N GLY A 6 11.58 -13.95 15.35
CA GLY A 6 10.59 -15.02 15.30
C GLY A 6 9.36 -14.75 14.43
N ARG A 7 9.25 -13.58 13.78
CA ARG A 7 8.11 -13.26 12.92
C ARG A 7 8.17 -14.06 11.62
N GLN A 8 7.06 -14.68 11.24
CA GLN A 8 6.93 -15.38 9.96
C GLN A 8 6.70 -14.38 8.83
N ILE A 9 7.66 -14.25 7.92
CA ILE A 9 7.55 -13.37 6.75
C ILE A 9 6.85 -14.13 5.63
N THR A 10 5.58 -13.79 5.41
CA THR A 10 4.69 -14.47 4.44
C THR A 10 4.12 -13.53 3.38
N TYR A 11 4.50 -12.25 3.41
CA TYR A 11 3.90 -11.22 2.60
C TYR A 11 4.96 -10.37 1.89
N LEU A 12 4.91 -10.34 0.55
CA LEU A 12 5.75 -9.48 -0.29
C LEU A 12 4.92 -8.34 -0.88
N ARG A 13 5.41 -7.11 -0.75
CA ARG A 13 4.92 -5.96 -1.53
C ARG A 13 5.87 -5.73 -2.68
N LEU A 14 5.38 -5.86 -3.91
CA LEU A 14 6.13 -5.68 -5.15
C LEU A 14 5.74 -4.35 -5.80
N SER A 15 6.66 -3.40 -5.88
CA SER A 15 6.52 -2.21 -6.71
C SER A 15 6.87 -2.56 -8.15
N VAL A 16 5.93 -2.39 -9.07
CA VAL A 16 6.14 -2.70 -10.50
C VAL A 16 6.58 -1.48 -11.32
N THR A 17 6.46 -0.29 -10.74
CA THR A 17 6.84 0.98 -11.37
C THR A 17 6.99 2.10 -10.33
N GLU A 18 7.84 3.08 -10.60
CA GLU A 18 7.91 4.33 -9.82
C GLU A 18 6.97 5.40 -10.37
N LEU A 19 6.47 5.23 -11.61
CA LEU A 19 5.60 6.19 -12.28
C LEU A 19 4.19 6.18 -11.68
N CYS A 20 3.56 7.36 -11.66
CA CYS A 20 2.18 7.53 -11.22
C CYS A 20 1.48 8.55 -12.13
N ASN A 21 0.20 8.40 -12.33
CA ASN A 21 -0.66 9.37 -13.02
C ASN A 21 -1.21 10.46 -12.08
N LEU A 22 -0.90 10.41 -10.78
CA LEU A 22 -1.14 11.46 -9.80
C LEU A 22 0.16 12.03 -9.26
N ARG A 23 0.06 13.15 -8.50
CA ARG A 23 1.18 13.87 -7.88
C ARG A 23 0.86 14.23 -6.43
N CYS A 24 0.36 13.24 -5.65
CA CYS A 24 -0.08 13.48 -4.28
C CYS A 24 1.00 14.14 -3.44
N ARG A 25 0.63 15.22 -2.72
CA ARG A 25 1.54 16.12 -2.01
C ARG A 25 2.38 15.41 -0.95
N TYR A 26 1.84 14.40 -0.28
CA TYR A 26 2.58 13.62 0.72
C TYR A 26 3.42 12.49 0.12
N CYS A 27 3.31 12.21 -1.19
CA CYS A 27 3.89 11.02 -1.82
C CYS A 27 5.07 11.34 -2.74
N MET A 28 4.98 12.42 -3.51
CA MET A 28 6.00 12.79 -4.49
C MET A 28 6.03 14.29 -4.77
N PRO A 29 7.13 14.81 -5.34
CA PRO A 29 7.22 16.21 -5.75
C PRO A 29 6.23 16.56 -6.87
N ALA A 30 5.98 17.87 -7.07
CA ALA A 30 5.00 18.35 -8.04
C ALA A 30 5.37 17.99 -9.49
N GLU A 31 6.65 17.99 -9.80
CA GLU A 31 7.22 17.66 -11.11
C GLU A 31 7.09 16.16 -11.42
N GLY A 32 6.75 15.36 -10.39
CA GLY A 32 6.72 13.90 -10.46
C GLY A 32 8.12 13.31 -10.33
N VAL A 33 8.31 12.15 -10.94
CA VAL A 33 9.60 11.45 -10.94
C VAL A 33 10.13 11.33 -12.36
N CYS A 34 11.42 11.56 -12.53
CA CYS A 34 12.09 11.31 -13.80
C CYS A 34 11.95 9.82 -14.16
N LYS A 35 11.60 9.57 -15.41
CA LYS A 35 11.60 8.22 -15.95
C LYS A 35 13.04 7.72 -15.98
N ARG A 36 13.30 6.64 -15.29
CA ARG A 36 14.60 5.95 -15.34
C ARG A 36 14.71 5.11 -16.60
N ASP A 37 15.93 4.81 -17.00
CA ASP A 37 16.19 3.89 -18.09
C ASP A 37 15.64 2.51 -17.78
N HIS A 38 15.16 1.81 -18.81
CA HIS A 38 14.65 0.45 -18.68
C HIS A 38 15.70 -0.50 -18.08
N ALA A 39 16.99 -0.26 -18.39
CA ALA A 39 18.10 -1.02 -17.84
C ALA A 39 18.28 -0.87 -16.33
N GLU A 40 17.72 0.16 -15.71
CA GLU A 40 17.78 0.37 -14.26
C GLU A 40 16.60 -0.25 -13.51
N MET A 41 15.56 -0.68 -14.24
CA MET A 41 14.34 -1.22 -13.66
C MET A 41 14.28 -2.74 -13.86
N LEU A 42 13.59 -3.43 -12.96
CA LEU A 42 13.33 -4.86 -13.15
C LEU A 42 12.47 -5.10 -14.39
N SER A 43 12.91 -6.07 -15.21
CA SER A 43 12.08 -6.63 -16.26
C SER A 43 10.91 -7.42 -15.67
N GLN A 44 9.93 -7.79 -16.51
CA GLN A 44 8.83 -8.65 -16.06
C GLN A 44 9.36 -10.02 -15.61
N GLU A 45 10.31 -10.58 -16.34
CA GLU A 45 10.93 -11.86 -16.05
C GLU A 45 11.65 -11.83 -14.69
N GLU A 46 12.44 -10.78 -14.43
CA GLU A 46 13.10 -10.59 -13.13
C GLU A 46 12.10 -10.43 -11.98
N MET A 47 10.99 -9.69 -12.19
CA MET A 47 9.92 -9.56 -11.20
C MET A 47 9.29 -10.92 -10.86
N LEU A 48 9.00 -11.73 -11.89
CA LEU A 48 8.41 -13.06 -11.70
C LEU A 48 9.40 -14.04 -11.08
N LEU A 49 10.68 -13.98 -11.44
CA LEU A 49 11.73 -14.75 -10.80
C LEU A 49 11.86 -14.40 -9.32
N ALA A 50 11.77 -13.11 -8.98
CA ALA A 50 11.77 -12.66 -7.59
C ALA A 50 10.53 -13.10 -6.81
N VAL A 51 9.35 -13.10 -7.44
CA VAL A 51 8.11 -13.65 -6.83
C VAL A 51 8.27 -15.14 -6.57
N ARG A 52 8.85 -15.91 -7.51
CA ARG A 52 9.15 -17.33 -7.35
C ARG A 52 10.14 -17.56 -6.21
N ALA A 53 11.26 -16.83 -6.16
CA ALA A 53 12.24 -16.89 -5.07
C ALA A 53 11.59 -16.67 -3.70
N ALA A 54 10.75 -15.63 -3.59
CA ALA A 54 10.03 -15.33 -2.37
C ALA A 54 9.00 -16.42 -1.99
N ALA A 55 8.29 -16.98 -2.97
CA ALA A 55 7.31 -18.05 -2.75
C ALA A 55 7.98 -19.35 -2.23
N GLU A 56 9.13 -19.74 -2.78
CA GLU A 56 9.92 -20.90 -2.32
C GLU A 56 10.45 -20.68 -0.88
N LEU A 57 10.66 -19.42 -0.46
CA LEU A 57 11.01 -19.06 0.91
C LEU A 57 9.79 -18.92 1.86
N GLY A 58 8.59 -19.21 1.38
CA GLY A 58 7.37 -19.26 2.19
C GLY A 58 6.50 -18.00 2.14
N VAL A 59 6.74 -17.07 1.20
CA VAL A 59 5.78 -16.00 0.91
C VAL A 59 4.53 -16.62 0.27
N ARG A 60 3.35 -16.23 0.78
CA ARG A 60 2.04 -16.72 0.31
C ARG A 60 1.17 -15.60 -0.25
N LYS A 61 1.45 -14.38 0.15
CA LYS A 61 0.69 -13.19 -0.23
C LYS A 61 1.57 -12.23 -1.01
N LEU A 62 1.11 -11.85 -2.19
CA LEU A 62 1.73 -10.83 -3.02
C LEU A 62 0.81 -9.61 -3.09
N ARG A 63 1.36 -8.43 -2.83
CA ARG A 63 0.68 -7.17 -3.12
C ARG A 63 1.43 -6.40 -4.18
N ILE A 64 0.79 -6.21 -5.30
CA ILE A 64 1.30 -5.39 -6.39
C ILE A 64 0.99 -3.93 -6.08
N THR A 65 2.04 -3.12 -6.16
CA THR A 65 2.02 -1.69 -5.89
C THR A 65 2.91 -0.97 -6.92
N GLY A 66 3.26 0.26 -6.62
CA GLY A 66 4.18 1.06 -7.43
C GLY A 66 4.12 2.52 -6.98
N GLY A 67 4.39 3.43 -7.89
CA GLY A 67 3.72 4.72 -7.90
C GLY A 67 2.23 4.43 -8.13
N GLU A 68 1.85 4.19 -9.39
CA GLU A 68 0.52 3.61 -9.71
C GLU A 68 0.72 2.37 -10.59
N PRO A 69 0.40 1.16 -10.12
CA PRO A 69 0.65 -0.06 -10.89
C PRO A 69 -0.12 -0.14 -12.20
N LEU A 70 -1.29 0.50 -12.28
CA LEU A 70 -2.15 0.46 -13.48
C LEU A 70 -1.62 1.27 -14.66
N VAL A 71 -0.61 2.13 -14.46
CA VAL A 71 0.07 2.81 -15.60
C VAL A 71 1.06 1.88 -16.32
N LYS A 72 1.40 0.73 -15.72
CA LYS A 72 2.28 -0.26 -16.36
C LYS A 72 1.49 -1.06 -17.39
N ARG A 73 1.85 -0.93 -18.67
CA ARG A 73 1.10 -1.49 -19.80
C ARG A 73 0.82 -2.99 -19.69
N ASN A 74 1.77 -3.76 -19.15
CA ASN A 74 1.67 -5.21 -19.00
C ASN A 74 1.21 -5.66 -17.60
N ILE A 75 0.52 -4.80 -16.84
CA ILE A 75 0.12 -5.09 -15.46
C ILE A 75 -0.76 -6.34 -15.35
N VAL A 76 -1.69 -6.53 -16.27
CA VAL A 76 -2.59 -7.71 -16.30
C VAL A 76 -1.76 -8.99 -16.46
N SER A 77 -0.82 -9.00 -17.42
CA SER A 77 0.08 -10.13 -17.65
C SER A 77 0.98 -10.43 -16.43
N ILE A 78 1.50 -9.40 -15.75
CA ILE A 78 2.27 -9.56 -14.51
C ILE A 78 1.39 -10.24 -13.43
N CYS A 79 0.15 -9.79 -13.24
CA CYS A 79 -0.77 -10.36 -12.27
C CYS A 79 -1.09 -11.82 -12.59
N GLU A 80 -1.40 -12.10 -13.86
CA GLU A 80 -1.73 -13.45 -14.31
C GLU A 80 -0.57 -14.45 -14.12
N GLN A 81 0.64 -14.06 -14.50
CA GLN A 81 1.80 -14.92 -14.34
C GLN A 81 2.19 -15.08 -12.87
N ALA A 82 2.09 -14.01 -12.06
CA ALA A 82 2.34 -14.10 -10.64
C ALA A 82 1.32 -15.01 -9.92
N ALA A 83 0.05 -15.04 -10.39
CA ALA A 83 -0.98 -15.93 -9.85
C ALA A 83 -0.69 -17.42 -10.09
N ARG A 84 0.08 -17.72 -11.14
CA ARG A 84 0.49 -19.09 -11.51
C ARG A 84 1.75 -19.55 -10.77
N VAL A 85 2.44 -18.67 -10.02
CA VAL A 85 3.63 -19.05 -9.27
C VAL A 85 3.24 -19.99 -8.13
N PRO A 86 3.78 -21.23 -8.08
CA PRO A 86 3.49 -22.17 -7.02
C PRO A 86 3.81 -21.58 -5.64
N GLY A 87 2.87 -21.70 -4.72
CA GLY A 87 3.01 -21.17 -3.36
C GLY A 87 2.42 -19.79 -3.14
N ILE A 88 2.15 -19.00 -4.17
CA ILE A 88 1.38 -17.75 -4.02
C ILE A 88 -0.10 -18.10 -3.93
N GLY A 89 -0.70 -17.82 -2.78
CA GLY A 89 -2.12 -18.11 -2.51
C GLY A 89 -3.05 -16.90 -2.67
N GLU A 90 -2.49 -15.68 -2.61
CA GLU A 90 -3.29 -14.46 -2.69
C GLU A 90 -2.54 -13.34 -3.41
N ILE A 91 -3.19 -12.77 -4.44
CA ILE A 91 -2.73 -11.54 -5.11
C ILE A 91 -3.66 -10.39 -4.74
N CYS A 92 -3.06 -9.33 -4.24
CA CYS A 92 -3.71 -8.06 -3.94
C CYS A 92 -3.09 -6.95 -4.80
N LEU A 93 -3.84 -5.88 -5.04
CA LEU A 93 -3.33 -4.71 -5.74
C LEU A 93 -3.67 -3.44 -4.94
N THR A 94 -2.77 -2.47 -4.92
CA THR A 94 -3.03 -1.12 -4.38
C THR A 94 -2.98 -0.12 -5.52
N THR A 95 -4.01 0.71 -5.66
CA THR A 95 -4.17 1.66 -6.78
C THR A 95 -4.87 2.93 -6.31
N ASN A 96 -4.72 4.02 -7.07
CA ASN A 96 -5.54 5.22 -6.92
C ASN A 96 -6.93 5.12 -7.58
N GLY A 97 -7.22 4.02 -8.26
CA GLY A 97 -8.52 3.72 -8.83
C GLY A 97 -8.83 4.33 -10.20
N ILE A 98 -8.14 5.37 -10.64
CA ILE A 98 -8.49 6.15 -11.85
C ILE A 98 -8.57 5.30 -13.11
N LEU A 99 -7.70 4.29 -13.24
CA LEU A 99 -7.65 3.42 -14.43
C LEU A 99 -8.44 2.12 -14.27
N LEU A 100 -9.09 1.89 -13.14
CA LEU A 100 -9.89 0.68 -12.89
C LEU A 100 -11.05 0.48 -13.86
N PRO A 101 -11.79 1.51 -14.34
CA PRO A 101 -12.90 1.29 -15.26
C PRO A 101 -12.56 0.45 -16.50
N GLY A 102 -11.31 0.57 -16.99
CA GLY A 102 -10.84 -0.23 -18.13
C GLY A 102 -10.10 -1.52 -17.75
N LEU A 103 -9.76 -1.72 -16.48
CA LEU A 103 -8.86 -2.78 -16.04
C LEU A 103 -9.42 -3.70 -14.95
N ALA A 104 -10.54 -3.34 -14.30
CA ALA A 104 -11.05 -4.10 -13.17
C ALA A 104 -11.37 -5.56 -13.54
N ALA A 105 -12.16 -5.79 -14.59
CA ALA A 105 -12.51 -7.13 -15.03
C ALA A 105 -11.28 -7.94 -15.53
N PRO A 106 -10.39 -7.41 -16.39
CA PRO A 106 -9.13 -8.09 -16.73
C PRO A 106 -8.26 -8.45 -15.52
N LEU A 107 -8.13 -7.56 -14.53
CA LEU A 107 -7.35 -7.84 -13.32
C LEU A 107 -7.99 -8.94 -12.46
N ARG A 108 -9.31 -8.93 -12.35
CA ARG A 108 -10.03 -9.98 -11.63
C ARG A 108 -9.85 -11.34 -12.31
N ALA A 109 -9.94 -11.40 -13.64
CA ALA A 109 -9.68 -12.60 -14.44
C ALA A 109 -8.22 -13.07 -14.32
N ALA A 110 -7.27 -12.14 -14.22
CA ALA A 110 -5.84 -12.43 -14.01
C ALA A 110 -5.49 -12.92 -12.58
N GLY A 111 -6.48 -13.14 -11.71
CA GLY A 111 -6.29 -13.71 -10.38
C GLY A 111 -6.07 -12.70 -9.26
N VAL A 112 -6.23 -11.40 -9.50
CA VAL A 112 -6.27 -10.41 -8.42
C VAL A 112 -7.56 -10.61 -7.61
N ARG A 113 -7.41 -10.89 -6.31
CA ARG A 113 -8.57 -11.18 -5.46
C ARG A 113 -9.04 -9.96 -4.67
N ARG A 114 -8.11 -9.09 -4.25
CA ARG A 114 -8.42 -7.95 -3.37
C ARG A 114 -7.81 -6.66 -3.87
N LEU A 115 -8.58 -5.59 -3.76
CA LEU A 115 -8.11 -4.24 -4.07
C LEU A 115 -7.99 -3.39 -2.80
N ASN A 116 -6.95 -2.54 -2.79
CA ASN A 116 -6.91 -1.36 -1.93
C ASN A 116 -6.92 -0.14 -2.84
N ILE A 117 -7.93 0.70 -2.70
CA ILE A 117 -8.08 1.95 -3.47
C ILE A 117 -7.77 3.11 -2.54
N SER A 118 -6.87 3.99 -2.93
CA SER A 118 -6.52 5.18 -2.15
C SER A 118 -7.51 6.30 -2.44
N LEU A 119 -8.17 6.83 -1.39
CA LEU A 119 -9.12 7.94 -1.47
C LEU A 119 -9.10 8.69 -0.15
N ASP A 120 -8.51 9.89 -0.14
CA ASP A 120 -8.28 10.66 1.08
C ASP A 120 -9.40 11.67 1.38
N THR A 121 -10.30 11.93 0.41
CA THR A 121 -11.37 12.93 0.53
C THR A 121 -12.51 12.62 -0.43
N LEU A 122 -13.72 13.09 -0.09
CA LEU A 122 -14.92 13.09 -0.94
C LEU A 122 -15.25 14.48 -1.49
N ASP A 123 -14.43 15.47 -1.16
CA ASP A 123 -14.54 16.83 -1.68
C ASP A 123 -13.70 16.96 -2.97
N PRO A 124 -14.29 17.40 -4.11
CA PRO A 124 -13.58 17.53 -5.38
C PRO A 124 -12.40 18.50 -5.34
N ASP A 125 -12.54 19.61 -4.64
CA ASP A 125 -11.50 20.66 -4.57
C ASP A 125 -10.34 20.18 -3.69
N LYS A 126 -10.64 19.54 -2.55
CA LYS A 126 -9.62 18.88 -1.72
C LYS A 126 -8.93 17.77 -2.51
N TYR A 127 -9.66 16.96 -3.30
CA TYR A 127 -9.08 15.90 -4.12
C TYR A 127 -8.11 16.44 -5.17
N GLU A 128 -8.50 17.50 -5.89
CA GLU A 128 -7.61 18.15 -6.85
C GLU A 128 -6.39 18.75 -6.15
N TRP A 129 -6.58 19.39 -5.02
CA TRP A 129 -5.49 19.96 -4.24
C TRP A 129 -4.48 18.90 -3.77
N ILE A 130 -4.93 17.79 -3.18
CA ILE A 130 -4.01 16.75 -2.65
C ILE A 130 -3.30 16.01 -3.76
N THR A 131 -4.00 15.71 -4.86
CA THR A 131 -3.46 14.91 -5.98
C THR A 131 -2.77 15.76 -7.04
N ARG A 132 -2.97 17.07 -7.06
CA ARG A 132 -2.51 18.11 -8.01
C ARG A 132 -3.06 17.99 -9.43
N VAL A 133 -3.36 16.80 -9.91
CA VAL A 133 -3.76 16.54 -11.31
C VAL A 133 -4.95 15.59 -11.44
N GLY A 134 -5.48 15.09 -10.31
CA GLY A 134 -6.57 14.11 -10.30
C GLY A 134 -7.95 14.77 -10.27
N ARG A 135 -8.97 13.97 -10.63
CA ARG A 135 -10.39 14.32 -10.50
C ARG A 135 -11.09 13.26 -9.67
N LEU A 136 -11.79 13.67 -8.61
CA LEU A 136 -12.50 12.76 -7.69
C LEU A 136 -13.47 11.84 -8.43
N SER A 137 -14.21 12.36 -9.42
CA SER A 137 -15.18 11.59 -10.20
C SER A 137 -14.56 10.36 -10.89
N MET A 138 -13.28 10.43 -11.28
CA MET A 138 -12.58 9.29 -11.89
C MET A 138 -12.24 8.22 -10.85
N ALA A 139 -11.86 8.62 -9.63
CA ALA A 139 -11.57 7.68 -8.54
C ALA A 139 -12.85 6.96 -8.09
N LEU A 140 -13.98 7.69 -7.98
CA LEU A 140 -15.29 7.12 -7.63
C LEU A 140 -15.77 6.11 -8.70
N LYS A 141 -15.66 6.44 -9.98
CA LYS A 141 -15.92 5.48 -11.08
C LYS A 141 -15.02 4.23 -10.98
N GLY A 142 -13.79 4.40 -10.52
CA GLY A 142 -12.89 3.29 -10.27
C GLY A 142 -13.37 2.38 -9.13
N ILE A 143 -13.94 2.92 -8.08
CA ILE A 143 -14.54 2.15 -6.98
C ILE A 143 -15.76 1.39 -7.49
N GLU A 144 -16.66 2.03 -8.23
CA GLU A 144 -17.82 1.39 -8.85
C GLU A 144 -17.40 0.23 -9.75
N ALA A 145 -16.43 0.45 -10.65
CA ALA A 145 -15.89 -0.61 -11.50
C ALA A 145 -15.26 -1.79 -10.71
N ALA A 146 -14.65 -1.51 -9.55
CA ALA A 146 -14.14 -2.55 -8.68
C ALA A 146 -15.27 -3.38 -8.04
N LEU A 147 -16.35 -2.75 -7.65
CA LEU A 147 -17.53 -3.43 -7.09
C LEU A 147 -18.21 -4.31 -8.15
N ASP A 148 -18.42 -3.76 -9.35
CA ASP A 148 -19.03 -4.46 -10.49
C ASP A 148 -18.20 -5.68 -10.94
N ALA A 149 -16.86 -5.59 -10.87
CA ALA A 149 -15.97 -6.70 -11.21
C ALA A 149 -15.96 -7.83 -10.17
N GLY A 150 -16.59 -7.67 -9.01
CA GLY A 150 -16.77 -8.71 -8.01
C GLY A 150 -15.48 -9.16 -7.34
N PHE A 151 -14.59 -8.24 -6.96
CA PHE A 151 -13.44 -8.58 -6.13
C PHE A 151 -13.89 -9.09 -4.77
N GLU A 152 -13.22 -10.12 -4.24
CA GLU A 152 -13.58 -10.75 -2.96
C GLU A 152 -13.59 -9.76 -1.79
N ARG A 153 -12.75 -8.69 -1.88
CA ARG A 153 -12.70 -7.62 -0.88
C ARG A 153 -12.08 -6.37 -1.48
N THR A 154 -12.83 -5.30 -1.47
CA THR A 154 -12.34 -3.96 -1.80
C THR A 154 -12.16 -3.16 -0.51
N LYS A 155 -11.04 -2.44 -0.42
CA LYS A 155 -10.73 -1.55 0.70
C LYS A 155 -10.47 -0.16 0.18
N ILE A 156 -10.98 0.83 0.88
CA ILE A 156 -10.67 2.24 0.66
C ILE A 156 -9.69 2.66 1.75
N ASN A 157 -8.52 3.14 1.37
CA ASN A 157 -7.51 3.66 2.29
C ASN A 157 -7.54 5.18 2.25
N ALA A 158 -7.71 5.82 3.39
CA ALA A 158 -7.66 7.27 3.58
C ALA A 158 -6.54 7.62 4.56
N VAL A 159 -5.60 8.45 4.14
CA VAL A 159 -4.59 9.03 5.03
C VAL A 159 -5.23 10.18 5.79
N LEU A 160 -5.22 10.12 7.12
CA LEU A 160 -5.70 11.21 7.97
C LEU A 160 -4.70 12.34 8.03
N ILE A 161 -5.14 13.55 7.74
CA ILE A 161 -4.33 14.77 7.71
C ILE A 161 -5.07 15.84 8.51
N GLY A 162 -4.49 16.22 9.65
CA GLY A 162 -5.05 17.23 10.55
C GLY A 162 -5.26 18.59 9.86
N GLY A 163 -6.36 19.23 10.14
CA GLY A 163 -6.74 20.51 9.54
C GLY A 163 -7.09 20.43 8.04
N TRP A 164 -7.13 19.23 7.46
CA TRP A 164 -7.43 19.09 6.03
C TRP A 164 -8.59 18.14 5.72
N ASN A 165 -8.59 16.87 6.20
CA ASN A 165 -9.70 15.93 5.99
C ASN A 165 -10.25 15.33 7.29
N GLU A 166 -9.92 15.89 8.43
CA GLU A 166 -10.44 15.47 9.72
C GLU A 166 -11.97 15.61 9.80
N ASP A 167 -12.53 16.62 9.14
CA ASP A 167 -13.95 16.86 8.98
C ASP A 167 -14.66 15.81 8.12
N GLU A 168 -13.92 15.05 7.32
CA GLU A 168 -14.44 13.99 6.43
C GLU A 168 -14.37 12.58 7.02
N ILE A 169 -13.97 12.42 8.30
CA ILE A 169 -13.94 11.10 8.94
C ILE A 169 -15.30 10.40 8.82
N ARG A 170 -16.40 11.11 9.12
CA ARG A 170 -17.76 10.55 9.01
C ARG A 170 -18.17 10.24 7.57
N PRO A 171 -18.12 11.16 6.61
CA PRO A 171 -18.47 10.86 5.21
C PRO A 171 -17.67 9.72 4.60
N LEU A 172 -16.37 9.65 4.90
CA LEU A 172 -15.52 8.56 4.43
C LEU A 172 -15.92 7.22 5.06
N ALA A 173 -16.20 7.18 6.37
CA ALA A 173 -16.63 5.98 7.07
C ALA A 173 -17.96 5.46 6.53
N GLU A 174 -18.90 6.35 6.18
CA GLU A 174 -20.22 6.03 5.62
C GLU A 174 -20.15 5.33 4.26
N LEU A 175 -18.99 5.38 3.56
CA LEU A 175 -18.79 4.54 2.38
C LEU A 175 -18.91 3.04 2.72
N SER A 176 -18.58 2.63 3.95
CA SER A 176 -18.76 1.25 4.41
C SER A 176 -20.21 0.86 4.69
N VAL A 177 -21.11 1.83 4.82
CA VAL A 177 -22.56 1.63 4.90
C VAL A 177 -23.15 1.55 3.50
N ARG A 178 -22.71 2.47 2.62
CA ARG A 178 -23.20 2.57 1.24
C ARG A 178 -22.76 1.41 0.36
N TRP A 179 -21.54 0.89 0.57
CA TRP A 179 -20.92 -0.16 -0.24
C TRP A 179 -20.31 -1.27 0.64
N PRO A 180 -20.21 -2.51 0.16
CA PRO A 180 -19.55 -3.60 0.86
C PRO A 180 -18.01 -3.46 0.80
N VAL A 181 -17.48 -2.33 1.29
CA VAL A 181 -16.07 -1.99 1.32
C VAL A 181 -15.57 -1.78 2.75
N ASP A 182 -14.33 -2.17 3.03
CA ASP A 182 -13.68 -1.75 4.27
C ASP A 182 -13.04 -0.36 4.07
N VAL A 183 -13.35 0.60 4.92
CA VAL A 183 -12.65 1.90 4.95
C VAL A 183 -11.53 1.85 5.98
N ARG A 184 -10.33 2.27 5.60
CA ARG A 184 -9.16 2.25 6.47
C ARG A 184 -8.56 3.64 6.61
N PHE A 185 -8.60 4.15 7.81
CA PHE A 185 -7.91 5.37 8.18
C PHE A 185 -6.46 5.04 8.57
N ILE A 186 -5.53 5.80 8.02
CA ILE A 186 -4.09 5.58 8.16
C ILE A 186 -3.45 6.89 8.63
N GLU A 187 -2.66 6.84 9.69
CA GLU A 187 -1.90 8.00 10.15
C GLU A 187 -0.89 8.47 9.09
N LEU A 188 -0.79 9.78 8.92
CA LEU A 188 0.23 10.40 8.09
C LEU A 188 1.62 10.10 8.67
N MET A 189 2.46 9.44 7.89
CA MET A 189 3.82 9.10 8.29
C MET A 189 4.80 10.19 7.90
N PRO A 190 5.72 10.61 8.80
CA PRO A 190 6.76 11.58 8.49
C PRO A 190 7.86 10.93 7.66
N MET A 191 7.67 10.86 6.35
CA MET A 191 8.68 10.33 5.42
C MET A 191 9.84 11.34 5.27
N ALA A 192 11.03 10.83 4.91
CA ALA A 192 12.26 11.64 4.83
C ALA A 192 12.19 12.73 3.76
N ASP A 193 11.46 12.50 2.68
CA ASP A 193 11.28 13.50 1.64
C ASP A 193 10.30 14.56 2.11
N LYS A 194 10.66 15.82 1.86
CA LYS A 194 10.06 17.06 2.37
C LYS A 194 8.54 16.95 2.48
N ALA A 195 8.06 16.72 3.68
CA ALA A 195 6.63 16.67 3.95
C ALA A 195 6.00 17.98 3.50
N ALA A 196 5.06 17.92 2.58
CA ALA A 196 4.21 19.05 2.23
C ALA A 196 3.33 19.51 3.41
N PHE A 197 3.49 18.85 4.57
CA PHE A 197 2.71 19.01 5.77
C PHE A 197 3.65 19.18 6.97
N GLY A 198 3.31 20.11 7.85
CA GLY A 198 3.98 20.34 9.13
C GLY A 198 3.54 19.35 10.22
N PRO A 199 4.08 19.50 11.46
CA PRO A 199 3.71 18.67 12.59
C PRO A 199 2.23 18.66 12.92
N GLU A 200 1.55 19.78 12.68
CA GLU A 200 0.11 19.99 12.91
C GLU A 200 -0.79 19.10 12.05
N ALA A 201 -0.26 18.60 10.93
CA ALA A 201 -0.98 17.70 10.05
C ALA A 201 -1.05 16.25 10.57
N PHE A 202 -0.26 15.91 11.58
CA PHE A 202 -0.37 14.62 12.22
C PHE A 202 -1.56 14.59 13.17
N ILE A 203 -2.47 13.65 12.93
CA ILE A 203 -3.52 13.29 13.89
C ILE A 203 -3.54 11.77 14.10
N PRO A 204 -3.69 11.30 15.35
CA PRO A 204 -3.74 9.87 15.63
C PRO A 204 -5.06 9.29 15.14
N CYS A 205 -5.06 8.01 14.74
CA CYS A 205 -6.27 7.30 14.34
C CYS A 205 -7.34 7.23 15.44
N ASP A 206 -7.01 7.51 16.69
CA ASP A 206 -7.98 7.57 17.80
C ASP A 206 -8.97 8.75 17.69
N ARG A 207 -8.72 9.71 16.78
CA ARG A 207 -9.72 10.71 16.38
C ARG A 207 -10.94 10.09 15.70
N VAL A 208 -10.79 8.94 15.06
CA VAL A 208 -11.90 8.26 14.36
C VAL A 208 -13.00 7.81 15.34
N PRO A 209 -12.74 7.04 16.40
CA PRO A 209 -13.77 6.71 17.37
C PRO A 209 -14.28 7.92 18.16
N GLN A 210 -13.51 9.00 18.27
CA GLN A 210 -14.00 10.26 18.86
C GLN A 210 -15.04 10.95 17.96
N ALA A 211 -14.82 10.94 16.63
CA ALA A 211 -15.74 11.47 15.64
C ALA A 211 -16.96 10.57 15.39
N LEU A 212 -16.83 9.28 15.70
CA LEU A 212 -17.81 8.21 15.46
C LEU A 212 -18.01 7.39 16.75
N PRO A 213 -18.64 7.93 17.80
CA PRO A 213 -18.79 7.25 19.08
C PRO A 213 -19.65 5.97 19.01
N GLU A 214 -20.44 5.81 17.94
CA GLU A 214 -21.26 4.63 17.65
C GLU A 214 -20.47 3.45 17.06
N LEU A 215 -19.16 3.57 16.85
CA LEU A 215 -18.33 2.49 16.32
C LEU A 215 -18.29 1.28 17.27
N ILE A 216 -18.63 0.13 16.73
CA ILE A 216 -18.60 -1.14 17.44
C ILE A 216 -17.23 -1.80 17.19
N PRO A 217 -16.38 -2.02 18.23
CA PRO A 217 -15.13 -2.71 18.08
C PRO A 217 -15.34 -4.17 17.69
N LEU A 218 -14.45 -4.68 16.81
CA LEU A 218 -14.45 -6.08 16.40
C LEU A 218 -13.24 -6.80 17.03
N SER A 219 -13.43 -8.04 17.44
CA SER A 219 -12.38 -8.87 18.05
C SER A 219 -11.35 -9.34 17.03
N ASP A 220 -11.72 -9.43 15.75
CA ASP A 220 -10.82 -9.83 14.68
C ASP A 220 -9.92 -8.67 14.27
N SER A 221 -8.64 -8.98 14.03
CA SER A 221 -7.71 -8.05 13.39
C SER A 221 -7.58 -8.36 11.90
N ASP A 222 -7.57 -7.36 11.04
CA ASP A 222 -7.23 -7.56 9.63
C ASP A 222 -5.78 -7.11 9.38
N GLY A 223 -4.86 -8.01 9.69
CA GLY A 223 -3.43 -7.76 9.58
C GLY A 223 -2.92 -6.77 10.63
N VAL A 224 -2.77 -5.50 10.27
CA VAL A 224 -2.22 -4.45 11.15
C VAL A 224 -3.27 -3.46 11.63
N ALA A 225 -4.50 -3.55 11.12
CA ALA A 225 -5.58 -2.62 11.47
C ALA A 225 -6.35 -3.11 12.71
N ARG A 226 -6.67 -2.19 13.61
CA ARG A 226 -7.73 -2.37 14.62
C ARG A 226 -9.06 -2.21 13.90
N MET A 227 -9.97 -3.18 14.07
CA MET A 227 -11.20 -3.25 13.29
C MET A 227 -12.42 -2.85 14.08
N TYR A 228 -13.31 -2.12 13.41
CA TYR A 228 -14.59 -1.65 13.91
C TYR A 228 -15.66 -1.80 12.82
N ARG A 229 -16.92 -1.56 13.20
CA ARG A 229 -18.05 -1.50 12.28
C ARG A 229 -19.02 -0.40 12.72
N LEU A 230 -19.59 0.32 11.77
CA LEU A 230 -20.77 1.13 12.01
C LEU A 230 -21.99 0.21 12.19
N PRO A 231 -23.04 0.61 12.97
CA PRO A 231 -24.21 -0.24 13.22
C PRO A 231 -24.84 -0.85 11.96
N GLU A 232 -24.96 -0.06 10.90
CA GLU A 232 -25.56 -0.47 9.61
C GLU A 232 -24.51 -0.80 8.54
N GLY A 233 -23.24 -0.95 8.93
CA GLY A 233 -22.13 -1.14 7.99
C GLY A 233 -22.21 -2.46 7.22
N LEU A 234 -22.24 -2.39 5.89
CA LEU A 234 -22.03 -3.53 4.98
C LEU A 234 -20.55 -3.95 5.01
N GLY A 235 -19.65 -3.01 5.20
CA GLY A 235 -18.22 -3.21 5.38
C GLY A 235 -17.76 -2.84 6.79
N ARG A 236 -16.45 -2.67 6.94
CA ARG A 236 -15.81 -2.42 8.23
C ARG A 236 -14.94 -1.17 8.19
N ILE A 237 -14.64 -0.65 9.38
CA ILE A 237 -13.68 0.44 9.58
C ILE A 237 -12.40 -0.14 10.15
N GLY A 238 -11.25 0.22 9.60
CA GLY A 238 -9.94 -0.21 10.08
C GLY A 238 -9.06 0.98 10.43
N LEU A 239 -8.39 0.95 11.58
CA LEU A 239 -7.47 1.98 12.03
C LEU A 239 -6.04 1.45 11.93
N ILE A 240 -5.19 2.12 11.17
CA ILE A 240 -3.78 1.78 10.99
C ILE A 240 -2.93 2.90 11.58
N SER A 241 -2.30 2.61 12.70
CA SER A 241 -1.57 3.59 13.51
C SER A 241 -0.06 3.30 13.51
N PRO A 242 0.66 3.58 12.40
CA PRO A 242 2.10 3.29 12.33
C PRO A 242 2.95 4.21 13.21
N VAL A 243 2.42 5.35 13.64
CA VAL A 243 3.13 6.37 14.42
C VAL A 243 2.75 6.26 15.89
N SER A 244 1.44 6.33 16.22
CA SER A 244 0.97 6.37 17.61
C SER A 244 0.89 5.00 18.28
N ALA A 245 0.71 3.92 17.51
CA ALA A 245 0.60 2.55 18.02
C ALA A 245 1.16 1.56 16.99
N ASP A 246 2.48 1.45 16.91
CA ASP A 246 3.13 0.59 15.94
C ASP A 246 2.69 -0.88 16.07
N PHE A 247 2.82 -1.59 14.95
CA PHE A 247 2.47 -3.01 14.82
C PHE A 247 3.67 -3.84 14.38
N CYS A 248 4.88 -3.39 14.72
CA CYS A 248 6.13 -3.99 14.28
C CYS A 248 6.30 -5.44 14.75
N ASP A 249 5.80 -5.77 15.92
CA ASP A 249 5.77 -7.12 16.51
C ASP A 249 5.04 -8.15 15.64
N ARG A 250 4.01 -7.72 14.88
CA ARG A 250 3.20 -8.55 13.98
C ARG A 250 3.51 -8.35 12.50
N CYS A 251 4.56 -7.56 12.18
CA CYS A 251 4.87 -7.22 10.79
C CYS A 251 5.51 -8.39 10.03
N ASN A 252 4.77 -8.99 9.12
CA ASN A 252 5.17 -10.15 8.31
C ASN A 252 5.61 -9.78 6.87
N ARG A 253 6.02 -8.51 6.62
CA ARG A 253 6.21 -7.96 5.26
C ARG A 253 7.67 -7.73 4.91
N LEU A 254 8.01 -8.03 3.64
CA LEU A 254 9.14 -7.45 2.93
C LEU A 254 8.63 -6.63 1.74
N ARG A 255 9.49 -5.77 1.20
CA ARG A 255 9.18 -4.94 0.04
C ARG A 255 10.23 -5.15 -1.03
N LEU A 256 9.80 -5.20 -2.29
CA LEU A 256 10.67 -5.19 -3.46
C LEU A 256 10.35 -3.96 -4.29
N THR A 257 11.33 -3.10 -4.49
CA THR A 257 11.20 -1.88 -5.28
C THR A 257 11.29 -2.18 -6.77
N ALA A 258 10.80 -1.28 -7.60
CA ALA A 258 10.78 -1.44 -9.05
C ALA A 258 12.19 -1.47 -9.69
N ASP A 259 13.20 -0.92 -8.99
CA ASP A 259 14.62 -0.98 -9.38
C ASP A 259 15.37 -2.16 -8.74
N GLY A 260 14.65 -3.15 -8.17
CA GLY A 260 15.22 -4.41 -7.70
C GLY A 260 15.90 -4.39 -6.34
N LYS A 261 15.43 -3.56 -5.41
CA LYS A 261 15.92 -3.53 -4.03
C LYS A 261 14.93 -4.18 -3.08
N VAL A 262 15.34 -5.21 -2.35
CA VAL A 262 14.57 -5.78 -1.25
C VAL A 262 14.79 -4.94 -0.01
N LYS A 263 13.71 -4.41 0.58
CA LYS A 263 13.72 -3.64 1.83
C LYS A 263 13.09 -4.44 2.97
N PRO A 264 13.78 -4.54 4.12
CA PRO A 264 13.26 -5.23 5.30
C PRO A 264 12.08 -4.50 5.96
N CYS A 265 12.09 -3.17 5.90
CA CYS A 265 11.09 -2.29 6.51
C CYS A 265 10.85 -1.06 5.62
N LEU A 266 9.68 -0.44 5.73
CA LEU A 266 9.36 0.82 5.07
C LEU A 266 10.35 1.92 5.45
N HIS A 267 10.68 2.01 6.74
CA HIS A 267 11.48 3.06 7.34
C HIS A 267 12.99 2.75 7.38
N SER A 268 13.39 1.52 7.05
CA SER A 268 14.82 1.15 7.04
C SER A 268 15.56 1.74 5.84
N PRO A 269 16.78 2.24 6.03
CA PRO A 269 17.69 2.63 4.94
C PRO A 269 18.27 1.40 4.21
N ALA A 270 18.25 0.22 4.83
CA ALA A 270 18.84 -0.99 4.28
C ALA A 270 18.13 -1.47 2.99
N GLU A 271 18.91 -1.83 2.00
CA GLU A 271 18.46 -2.30 0.69
C GLU A 271 19.36 -3.40 0.17
N PHE A 272 18.77 -4.47 -0.36
CA PHE A 272 19.46 -5.65 -0.87
C PHE A 272 19.15 -5.82 -2.36
N SER A 273 20.16 -5.75 -3.22
CA SER A 273 19.95 -5.80 -4.68
C SER A 273 19.71 -7.22 -5.16
N ILE A 274 18.67 -7.40 -5.99
CA ILE A 274 18.38 -8.69 -6.65
C ILE A 274 18.54 -8.62 -8.17
N ARG A 275 18.78 -7.45 -8.72
CA ARG A 275 18.86 -7.25 -10.17
C ARG A 275 20.01 -8.01 -10.78
N GLY A 276 19.75 -8.73 -11.87
CA GLY A 276 20.73 -9.55 -12.58
C GLY A 276 21.15 -10.85 -11.86
N LEU A 277 20.48 -11.18 -10.73
CA LEU A 277 20.76 -12.42 -10.02
C LEU A 277 19.87 -13.58 -10.53
N ASP A 278 20.40 -14.77 -10.43
CA ASP A 278 19.62 -16.01 -10.60
C ASP A 278 18.69 -16.27 -9.40
N LEU A 279 17.90 -17.33 -9.47
CA LEU A 279 16.94 -17.71 -8.44
C LEU A 279 17.59 -17.85 -7.06
N GLU A 280 18.73 -18.54 -6.98
CA GLU A 280 19.43 -18.76 -5.71
C GLU A 280 20.07 -17.48 -5.16
N GLY A 281 20.60 -16.65 -6.05
CA GLY A 281 21.08 -15.30 -5.70
C GLY A 281 19.97 -14.45 -5.12
N MET A 282 18.79 -14.43 -5.74
CA MET A 282 17.62 -13.71 -5.22
C MET A 282 17.15 -14.23 -3.86
N LYS A 283 17.12 -15.56 -3.67
CA LYS A 283 16.79 -16.15 -2.36
C LYS A 283 17.75 -15.71 -1.27
N ARG A 284 19.07 -15.69 -1.54
CA ARG A 284 20.07 -15.19 -0.59
C ARG A 284 19.79 -13.73 -0.18
N GLN A 285 19.43 -12.87 -1.13
CA GLN A 285 19.12 -11.46 -0.83
C GLN A 285 17.81 -11.31 -0.03
N PHE A 286 16.79 -12.12 -0.32
CA PHE A 286 15.56 -12.13 0.50
C PHE A 286 15.84 -12.60 1.93
N LEU A 287 16.67 -13.61 2.13
CA LEU A 287 17.08 -14.07 3.46
C LEU A 287 17.91 -13.02 4.19
N ALA A 288 18.86 -12.36 3.50
CA ALA A 288 19.64 -11.26 4.07
C ALA A 288 18.74 -10.09 4.49
N ALA A 289 17.78 -9.68 3.65
CA ALA A 289 16.80 -8.65 3.99
C ALA A 289 15.90 -9.07 5.17
N CYS A 290 15.52 -10.35 5.25
CA CYS A 290 14.74 -10.89 6.34
C CYS A 290 15.54 -10.85 7.66
N ALA A 291 16.80 -11.22 7.65
CA ALA A 291 17.69 -11.16 8.82
C ALA A 291 17.94 -9.71 9.29
N ALA A 292 18.04 -8.76 8.35
CA ALA A 292 18.22 -7.34 8.63
C ALA A 292 16.93 -6.61 9.04
N LYS A 293 15.80 -7.32 9.13
CA LYS A 293 14.53 -6.71 9.52
C LYS A 293 14.58 -6.28 11.00
N PRO A 294 14.37 -4.99 11.33
CA PRO A 294 14.44 -4.54 12.70
C PRO A 294 13.30 -5.10 13.55
N ALA A 295 13.50 -5.23 14.86
CA ALA A 295 12.43 -5.56 15.81
C ALA A 295 11.31 -4.54 15.69
N ARG A 296 11.67 -3.25 15.77
CA ARG A 296 10.79 -2.10 15.57
C ARG A 296 11.52 -1.04 14.73
N HIS A 297 10.78 -0.22 14.00
CA HIS A 297 11.34 1.02 13.47
C HIS A 297 11.57 2.00 14.64
N GLU A 298 12.44 2.96 14.45
CA GLU A 298 12.61 4.05 15.41
C GLU A 298 11.28 4.81 15.57
N ALA A 299 11.06 5.38 16.76
CA ALA A 299 9.87 6.18 17.01
C ALA A 299 9.78 7.30 15.96
N LEU A 300 8.65 7.33 15.26
CA LEU A 300 8.42 8.30 14.20
C LEU A 300 7.80 9.56 14.77
N SER A 301 8.40 10.70 14.45
CA SER A 301 7.87 12.02 14.74
C SER A 301 8.30 12.98 13.62
N TYR A 302 7.82 14.21 13.64
CA TYR A 302 8.32 15.24 12.72
C TYR A 302 9.78 15.62 12.97
N GLU A 303 10.29 15.41 14.19
CA GLU A 303 11.70 15.59 14.56
C GLU A 303 12.51 14.34 14.20
N CYS A 304 11.94 13.15 14.38
CA CYS A 304 12.55 11.86 14.05
C CYS A 304 11.84 11.21 12.86
N ARG A 305 12.19 11.64 11.65
CA ARG A 305 11.58 11.17 10.42
C ARG A 305 12.06 9.79 10.02
N SER A 306 11.34 9.16 9.09
CA SER A 306 11.75 7.90 8.46
C SER A 306 13.18 7.99 7.91
N ARG A 307 14.01 7.00 8.23
CA ARG A 307 15.40 6.92 7.71
C ARG A 307 15.49 6.43 6.27
N SER A 308 14.37 6.03 5.66
CA SER A 308 14.34 5.68 4.24
C SER A 308 14.57 6.92 3.39
N ALA A 309 15.62 6.91 2.57
CA ALA A 309 15.93 8.00 1.64
C ALA A 309 14.98 8.05 0.42
N ARG A 310 14.08 7.07 0.29
CA ARG A 310 13.13 6.98 -0.83
C ARG A 310 11.80 7.61 -0.50
N SER A 311 11.21 8.31 -1.46
CA SER A 311 9.82 8.74 -1.44
C SER A 311 8.86 7.53 -1.54
N MET A 312 7.61 7.71 -1.10
CA MET A 312 6.63 6.62 -1.01
C MET A 312 6.38 5.91 -2.34
N ASN A 313 6.31 6.62 -3.45
CA ASN A 313 6.13 6.06 -4.79
C ASN A 313 7.30 5.15 -5.24
N ARG A 314 8.51 5.37 -4.70
CA ARG A 314 9.70 4.56 -4.98
C ARG A 314 9.84 3.33 -4.09
N ILE A 315 9.08 3.27 -3.00
CA ILE A 315 9.11 2.11 -2.08
C ILE A 315 7.94 1.15 -2.38
N GLY A 316 6.91 1.62 -3.06
CA GLY A 316 5.67 0.91 -3.25
C GLY A 316 4.76 1.06 -2.03
N GLY A 317 4.13 2.18 -1.92
CA GLY A 317 3.26 2.65 -0.84
C GLY A 317 2.01 1.82 -0.58
#